data_fcafb77a01ccecac0bdcea820d80bc5d
#
_entry.id   fcafb77a01ccecac0bdcea820d80bc5d
#
_cell.length_a   1.000
_cell.length_b   1.000
_cell.length_c   1.000
_cell.angle_alpha   90.00
_cell.angle_beta   90.00
_cell.angle_gamma   90.00
#
_symmetry.space_group_name_H-M   'P 1'
#
loop_
_entity.id
_entity.type
_entity.pdbx_description
1 polymer ?
#
loop_
_entity_poly.entity_id
_entity_poly.type
_entity_poly.pdbx_seq_one_letter_code
_entity_poly.pdbx_strand_id
1 'polypeptide(L)'
;MSAIRLLVLGAVRQHGRAHGYQVRNDLEYWGAHEWSNAKPGSIYHALKQMAKQGLLVAHEIAPSTAGGPPRTEYTITDAGSEEFFALLRESLATYHQKPDVLSAGLGFMVDLDRAEVLGLLEERVKAIGAWREGITEYYAPEKGPAQFGHIGEIMNFWLDSSDSGAAWTRSLIERIRAGAYTFAGEGEPFVGVLAEGEENPYATGERHPEDDR
;
A
#
# COMPACT_ATOMS: atom_id res chain seq x y z
N MET A 1 5.55 8.18 -5.68
CA MET A 1 4.96 6.82 -5.68
C MET A 1 3.45 6.88 -5.51
N SER A 2 2.67 5.91 -6.04
CA SER A 2 1.21 5.84 -5.88
C SER A 2 0.84 4.54 -5.17
N ALA A 3 0.17 4.63 -4.01
CA ALA A 3 -0.27 3.47 -3.23
C ALA A 3 -1.12 2.49 -4.05
N ILE A 4 -2.00 3.00 -4.94
CA ILE A 4 -2.87 2.15 -5.76
C ILE A 4 -2.09 1.17 -6.66
N ARG A 5 -0.90 1.56 -7.14
CA ARG A 5 -0.07 0.69 -7.97
C ARG A 5 0.44 -0.52 -7.18
N LEU A 6 0.96 -0.28 -5.97
CA LEU A 6 1.40 -1.34 -5.06
C LEU A 6 0.23 -2.24 -4.64
N LEU A 7 -0.91 -1.66 -4.27
CA LEU A 7 -2.09 -2.39 -3.84
C LEU A 7 -2.64 -3.32 -4.93
N VAL A 8 -2.78 -2.81 -6.17
CA VAL A 8 -3.33 -3.60 -7.28
C VAL A 8 -2.37 -4.72 -7.70
N LEU A 9 -1.06 -4.47 -7.78
CA LEU A 9 -0.07 -5.52 -8.06
C LEU A 9 -0.07 -6.58 -6.95
N GLY A 10 -0.16 -6.16 -5.68
CA GLY A 10 -0.23 -7.06 -4.53
C GLY A 10 -1.47 -7.94 -4.57
N ALA A 11 -2.66 -7.36 -4.81
CA ALA A 11 -3.90 -8.12 -4.92
C ALA A 11 -3.84 -9.18 -6.04
N VAL A 12 -3.41 -8.78 -7.25
CA VAL A 12 -3.25 -9.73 -8.37
C VAL A 12 -2.25 -10.83 -8.03
N ARG A 13 -1.15 -10.48 -7.36
CA ARG A 13 -0.12 -11.44 -6.94
C ARG A 13 -0.65 -12.47 -5.94
N GLN A 14 -1.42 -12.04 -4.94
CA GLN A 14 -1.99 -12.93 -3.91
C GLN A 14 -2.97 -13.95 -4.49
N HIS A 15 -3.78 -13.57 -5.47
CA HIS A 15 -4.67 -14.50 -6.17
C HIS A 15 -3.95 -15.38 -7.20
N GLY A 16 -2.74 -14.99 -7.64
CA GLY A 16 -2.07 -15.58 -8.81
C GLY A 16 -2.77 -15.22 -10.13
N ARG A 17 -4.10 -15.29 -10.16
CA ARG A 17 -4.96 -14.86 -11.27
C ARG A 17 -6.24 -14.23 -10.70
N ALA A 18 -6.55 -13.00 -11.08
CA ALA A 18 -7.64 -12.23 -10.50
C ALA A 18 -8.49 -11.51 -11.54
N HIS A 19 -9.79 -11.52 -11.35
CA HIS A 19 -10.71 -10.61 -12.05
C HIS A 19 -10.60 -9.20 -11.45
N GLY A 20 -10.90 -8.17 -12.25
CA GLY A 20 -10.89 -6.80 -11.78
C GLY A 20 -11.83 -6.55 -10.59
N TYR A 21 -12.97 -7.24 -10.52
CA TYR A 21 -13.89 -7.12 -9.39
C TYR A 21 -13.32 -7.77 -8.10
N GLN A 22 -12.55 -8.86 -8.20
CA GLN A 22 -11.87 -9.45 -7.03
C GLN A 22 -10.86 -8.47 -6.45
N VAL A 23 -10.02 -7.88 -7.32
CA VAL A 23 -9.07 -6.83 -6.90
C VAL A 23 -9.80 -5.66 -6.22
N ARG A 24 -10.94 -5.22 -6.80
CA ARG A 24 -11.76 -4.18 -6.17
C ARG A 24 -12.26 -4.60 -4.79
N ASN A 25 -12.83 -5.81 -4.68
CA ASN A 25 -13.36 -6.31 -3.42
C ASN A 25 -12.28 -6.44 -2.34
N ASP A 26 -11.06 -6.88 -2.71
CA ASP A 26 -9.94 -6.94 -1.76
C ASP A 26 -9.55 -5.55 -1.26
N LEU A 27 -9.42 -4.57 -2.16
CA LEU A 27 -9.08 -3.21 -1.77
C LEU A 27 -10.18 -2.54 -0.93
N GLU A 28 -11.45 -2.85 -1.18
CA GLU A 28 -12.58 -2.45 -0.35
C GLU A 28 -12.53 -3.14 1.03
N TYR A 29 -12.28 -4.45 1.05
CA TYR A 29 -12.12 -5.21 2.30
C TYR A 29 -10.96 -4.71 3.15
N TRP A 30 -9.85 -4.30 2.53
CA TRP A 30 -8.73 -3.66 3.23
C TRP A 30 -8.99 -2.22 3.65
N GLY A 31 -10.16 -1.66 3.36
CA GLY A 31 -10.51 -0.27 3.65
C GLY A 31 -9.66 0.74 2.87
N ALA A 32 -9.04 0.33 1.75
CA ALA A 32 -8.08 1.15 1.00
C ALA A 32 -8.69 2.44 0.45
N HIS A 33 -10.00 2.50 0.27
CA HIS A 33 -10.74 3.69 -0.16
C HIS A 33 -10.76 4.82 0.88
N GLU A 34 -10.57 4.50 2.16
CA GLU A 34 -10.58 5.48 3.25
C GLU A 34 -9.24 6.21 3.40
N TRP A 35 -8.12 5.49 3.20
CA TRP A 35 -6.78 6.02 3.45
C TRP A 35 -5.94 6.19 2.19
N SER A 36 -6.41 5.72 1.03
CA SER A 36 -5.77 5.90 -0.27
C SER A 36 -6.76 6.41 -1.32
N ASN A 37 -6.28 6.64 -2.54
CA ASN A 37 -7.14 7.04 -3.65
C ASN A 37 -7.68 5.81 -4.44
N ALA A 38 -7.88 4.68 -3.78
CA ALA A 38 -8.34 3.42 -4.36
C ALA A 38 -9.86 3.39 -4.56
N LYS A 39 -10.35 4.25 -5.44
CA LYS A 39 -11.76 4.23 -5.88
C LYS A 39 -11.94 3.24 -7.04
N PRO A 40 -13.14 2.66 -7.26
CA PRO A 40 -13.38 1.69 -8.32
C PRO A 40 -12.81 2.09 -9.68
N GLY A 41 -13.12 3.29 -10.16
CA GLY A 41 -12.59 3.80 -11.44
C GLY A 41 -11.06 3.85 -11.50
N SER A 42 -10.38 4.22 -10.40
CA SER A 42 -8.91 4.27 -10.35
C SER A 42 -8.29 2.88 -10.30
N ILE A 43 -8.97 1.87 -9.71
CA ILE A 43 -8.52 0.48 -9.68
C ILE A 43 -8.54 -0.11 -11.10
N TYR A 44 -9.67 -0.03 -11.80
CA TYR A 44 -9.77 -0.52 -13.18
C TYR A 44 -8.84 0.21 -14.14
N HIS A 45 -8.66 1.53 -13.94
CA HIS A 45 -7.67 2.30 -14.70
C HIS A 45 -6.25 1.78 -14.45
N ALA A 46 -5.89 1.54 -13.20
CA ALA A 46 -4.57 1.00 -12.82
C ALA A 46 -4.31 -0.38 -13.45
N LEU A 47 -5.29 -1.31 -13.38
CA LEU A 47 -5.20 -2.63 -14.02
C LEU A 47 -4.94 -2.51 -15.52
N LYS A 48 -5.72 -1.70 -16.24
CA LYS A 48 -5.55 -1.47 -17.68
C LYS A 48 -4.20 -0.85 -18.01
N GLN A 49 -3.75 0.14 -17.23
CA GLN A 49 -2.45 0.80 -17.45
C GLN A 49 -1.27 -0.14 -17.20
N MET A 50 -1.32 -0.94 -16.12
CA MET A 50 -0.26 -1.90 -15.82
C MET A 50 -0.21 -3.04 -16.85
N ALA A 51 -1.36 -3.46 -17.39
CA ALA A 51 -1.38 -4.39 -18.51
C ALA A 51 -0.73 -3.79 -19.77
N LYS A 52 -1.02 -2.52 -20.11
CA LYS A 52 -0.34 -1.82 -21.22
C LYS A 52 1.17 -1.65 -21.01
N GLN A 53 1.62 -1.56 -19.75
CA GLN A 53 3.02 -1.45 -19.38
C GLN A 53 3.76 -2.81 -19.33
N GLY A 54 3.05 -3.92 -19.57
CA GLY A 54 3.62 -5.26 -19.51
C GLY A 54 3.86 -5.79 -18.10
N LEU A 55 3.32 -5.13 -17.07
CA LEU A 55 3.42 -5.58 -15.68
C LEU A 55 2.35 -6.62 -15.34
N LEU A 56 1.24 -6.61 -16.04
CA LEU A 56 0.16 -7.59 -15.99
C LEU A 56 -0.11 -8.14 -17.38
N VAL A 57 -0.58 -9.38 -17.46
CA VAL A 57 -1.20 -9.95 -18.66
C VAL A 57 -2.70 -9.95 -18.46
N ALA A 58 -3.42 -9.32 -19.39
CA ALA A 58 -4.88 -9.34 -19.42
C ALA A 58 -5.36 -10.54 -20.27
N HIS A 59 -6.21 -11.38 -19.69
CA HIS A 59 -6.83 -12.52 -20.35
C HIS A 59 -8.33 -12.22 -20.52
N GLU A 60 -8.75 -12.02 -21.76
CA GLU A 60 -10.17 -11.88 -22.06
C GLU A 60 -10.85 -13.25 -21.97
N ILE A 61 -11.86 -13.34 -21.12
CA ILE A 61 -12.68 -14.55 -20.97
C ILE A 61 -13.99 -14.31 -21.73
N ALA A 62 -14.32 -15.23 -22.65
CA ALA A 62 -15.58 -15.19 -23.36
C ALA A 62 -16.75 -15.16 -22.37
N PRO A 63 -17.87 -14.47 -22.69
CA PRO A 63 -19.05 -14.47 -21.87
C PRO A 63 -19.50 -15.91 -21.58
N SER A 64 -19.90 -16.19 -20.34
CA SER A 64 -20.49 -17.50 -20.05
C SER A 64 -21.75 -17.68 -20.89
N THR A 65 -22.08 -18.92 -21.23
CA THR A 65 -23.34 -19.28 -21.94
C THR A 65 -24.60 -18.82 -21.21
N ALA A 66 -24.47 -18.35 -19.97
CA ALA A 66 -25.53 -17.77 -19.13
C ALA A 66 -25.70 -16.25 -19.28
N GLY A 67 -25.01 -15.59 -20.24
CA GLY A 67 -25.28 -14.21 -20.62
C GLY A 67 -24.70 -13.11 -19.73
N GLY A 68 -23.50 -13.29 -19.19
CA GLY A 68 -22.76 -12.22 -18.49
C GLY A 68 -21.85 -11.42 -19.43
N PRO A 69 -21.42 -10.19 -19.05
CA PRO A 69 -20.45 -9.42 -19.81
C PRO A 69 -19.09 -10.13 -19.88
N PRO A 70 -18.26 -9.87 -20.94
CA PRO A 70 -16.91 -10.41 -21.03
C PRO A 70 -16.12 -9.98 -19.78
N ARG A 71 -15.45 -10.96 -19.15
CA ARG A 71 -14.63 -10.71 -17.96
C ARG A 71 -13.17 -10.70 -18.35
N THR A 72 -12.42 -9.79 -17.78
CA THR A 72 -10.96 -9.75 -17.94
C THR A 72 -10.31 -10.24 -16.66
N GLU A 73 -9.46 -11.25 -16.77
CA GLU A 73 -8.57 -11.70 -15.70
C GLU A 73 -7.17 -11.14 -15.91
N TYR A 74 -6.47 -10.94 -14.83
CA TYR A 74 -5.11 -10.43 -14.83
C TYR A 74 -4.18 -11.40 -14.11
N THR A 75 -2.99 -11.64 -14.69
CA THR A 75 -1.89 -12.35 -14.05
C THR A 75 -0.69 -11.42 -14.00
N ILE A 76 0.11 -11.52 -12.93
CA ILE A 76 1.32 -10.71 -12.80
C ILE A 76 2.43 -11.30 -13.67
N THR A 77 3.23 -10.44 -14.31
CA THR A 77 4.44 -10.83 -15.04
C THR A 77 5.68 -10.80 -14.15
N ASP A 78 6.82 -11.33 -14.62
CA ASP A 78 8.10 -11.19 -13.92
C ASP A 78 8.44 -9.70 -13.70
N ALA A 79 8.27 -8.84 -14.72
CA ALA A 79 8.44 -7.40 -14.60
C ALA A 79 7.46 -6.77 -13.60
N GLY A 80 6.21 -7.26 -13.54
CA GLY A 80 5.23 -6.83 -12.55
C GLY A 80 5.62 -7.22 -11.13
N SER A 81 6.18 -8.42 -10.95
CA SER A 81 6.71 -8.89 -9.67
C SER A 81 7.91 -8.06 -9.22
N GLU A 82 8.85 -7.77 -10.11
CA GLU A 82 9.99 -6.88 -9.83
C GLU A 82 9.52 -5.49 -9.41
N GLU A 83 8.57 -4.91 -10.14
CA GLU A 83 7.97 -3.60 -9.81
C GLU A 83 7.25 -3.63 -8.45
N PHE A 84 6.48 -4.69 -8.15
CA PHE A 84 5.82 -4.87 -6.86
C PHE A 84 6.83 -4.81 -5.72
N PHE A 85 7.88 -5.61 -5.78
CA PHE A 85 8.89 -5.65 -4.72
C PHE A 85 9.71 -4.35 -4.64
N ALA A 86 9.98 -3.67 -5.75
CA ALA A 86 10.63 -2.36 -5.74
C ALA A 86 9.77 -1.32 -5.00
N LEU A 87 8.47 -1.24 -5.34
CA LEU A 87 7.52 -0.35 -4.68
C LEU A 87 7.33 -0.69 -3.20
N LEU A 88 7.30 -1.98 -2.86
CA LEU A 88 7.19 -2.45 -1.48
C LEU A 88 8.39 -1.98 -0.63
N ARG A 89 9.60 -2.22 -1.11
CA ARG A 89 10.83 -1.76 -0.42
C ARG A 89 10.86 -0.25 -0.25
N GLU A 90 10.55 0.49 -1.32
CA GLU A 90 10.50 1.95 -1.26
C GLU A 90 9.46 2.44 -0.25
N SER A 91 8.28 1.80 -0.19
CA SER A 91 7.21 2.19 0.74
C SER A 91 7.59 2.00 2.21
N LEU A 92 8.41 0.99 2.50
CA LEU A 92 8.85 0.66 3.86
C LEU A 92 10.08 1.46 4.29
N ALA A 93 11.01 1.76 3.37
CA ALA A 93 12.26 2.46 3.68
C ALA A 93 12.11 3.97 3.73
N THR A 94 11.26 4.56 2.88
CA THR A 94 11.19 6.00 2.68
C THR A 94 10.15 6.64 3.61
N TYR A 95 10.48 7.83 4.14
CA TYR A 95 9.52 8.63 4.87
C TYR A 95 8.65 9.45 3.91
N HIS A 96 7.36 9.16 3.90
CA HIS A 96 6.35 9.92 3.17
C HIS A 96 5.41 10.60 4.18
N GLN A 97 5.08 11.86 3.94
CA GLN A 97 4.10 12.58 4.77
C GLN A 97 2.67 12.03 4.57
N LYS A 98 2.42 11.36 3.43
CA LYS A 98 1.14 10.70 3.18
C LYS A 98 1.20 9.25 3.69
N PRO A 99 0.30 8.85 4.59
CA PRO A 99 0.32 7.52 5.19
C PRO A 99 -0.09 6.40 4.22
N ASP A 100 -0.71 6.72 3.09
CA ASP A 100 -1.24 5.76 2.13
C ASP A 100 -0.17 4.80 1.59
N VAL A 101 1.02 5.32 1.28
CA VAL A 101 2.13 4.50 0.74
C VAL A 101 2.66 3.54 1.80
N LEU A 102 2.87 4.02 3.02
CA LEU A 102 3.32 3.17 4.13
C LEU A 102 2.27 2.11 4.47
N SER A 103 0.99 2.49 4.54
CA SER A 103 -0.10 1.54 4.82
C SER A 103 -0.15 0.42 3.78
N ALA A 104 0.01 0.75 2.49
CA ALA A 104 0.12 -0.26 1.43
C ALA A 104 1.32 -1.18 1.63
N GLY A 105 2.49 -0.62 1.97
CA GLY A 105 3.70 -1.40 2.24
C GLY A 105 3.55 -2.34 3.44
N LEU A 106 2.93 -1.86 4.52
CA LEU A 106 2.67 -2.68 5.72
C LEU A 106 1.72 -3.85 5.43
N GLY A 107 0.76 -3.67 4.54
CA GLY A 107 -0.15 -4.74 4.12
C GLY A 107 0.55 -5.92 3.46
N PHE A 108 1.72 -5.69 2.87
CA PHE A 108 2.50 -6.72 2.16
C PHE A 108 3.90 -6.96 2.75
N MET A 109 4.23 -6.37 3.91
CA MET A 109 5.58 -6.47 4.46
C MET A 109 6.03 -7.91 4.71
N VAL A 110 5.09 -8.83 4.96
CA VAL A 110 5.36 -10.24 5.21
C VAL A 110 5.78 -11.01 3.95
N ASP A 111 5.64 -10.44 2.76
CA ASP A 111 6.13 -10.97 1.49
C ASP A 111 7.65 -10.82 1.32
N LEU A 112 8.31 -10.07 2.19
CA LEU A 112 9.76 -9.94 2.30
C LEU A 112 10.29 -10.79 3.47
N ASP A 113 11.61 -11.03 3.47
CA ASP A 113 12.28 -11.66 4.62
C ASP A 113 12.28 -10.73 5.83
N ARG A 114 12.17 -11.30 7.04
CA ARG A 114 12.20 -10.56 8.32
C ARG A 114 13.40 -9.62 8.42
N ALA A 115 14.59 -10.08 8.07
CA ALA A 115 15.81 -9.28 8.14
C ALA A 115 15.78 -8.10 7.17
N GLU A 116 15.24 -8.30 5.97
CA GLU A 116 15.07 -7.25 4.97
C GLU A 116 14.10 -6.18 5.48
N VAL A 117 12.94 -6.57 6.01
CA VAL A 117 11.95 -5.62 6.56
C VAL A 117 12.53 -4.82 7.71
N LEU A 118 13.28 -5.45 8.61
CA LEU A 118 13.96 -4.75 9.70
C LEU A 118 14.93 -3.69 9.16
N GLY A 119 15.75 -4.03 8.16
CA GLY A 119 16.67 -3.09 7.51
C GLY A 119 15.95 -1.90 6.87
N LEU A 120 14.87 -2.14 6.14
CA LEU A 120 14.06 -1.09 5.50
C LEU A 120 13.41 -0.14 6.53
N LEU A 121 12.90 -0.69 7.63
CA LEU A 121 12.32 0.12 8.70
C LEU A 121 13.39 0.94 9.47
N GLU A 122 14.61 0.41 9.61
CA GLU A 122 15.74 1.16 10.16
C GLU A 122 16.16 2.31 9.23
N GLU A 123 16.19 2.08 7.92
CA GLU A 123 16.39 3.14 6.92
C GLU A 123 15.32 4.22 7.01
N ARG A 124 14.05 3.81 7.20
CA ARG A 124 12.95 4.74 7.42
C ARG A 124 13.18 5.61 8.66
N VAL A 125 13.62 5.04 9.78
CA VAL A 125 13.93 5.81 10.99
C VAL A 125 15.03 6.84 10.71
N LYS A 126 16.07 6.46 9.96
CA LYS A 126 17.13 7.38 9.53
C LYS A 126 16.58 8.50 8.62
N ALA A 127 15.71 8.16 7.67
CA ALA A 127 15.11 9.14 6.77
C ALA A 127 14.24 10.15 7.52
N ILE A 128 13.47 9.69 8.53
CA ILE A 128 12.70 10.57 9.42
C ILE A 128 13.63 11.50 10.21
N GLY A 129 14.72 10.97 10.74
CA GLY A 129 15.72 11.76 11.47
C GLY A 129 16.34 12.86 10.60
N ALA A 130 16.76 12.53 9.39
CA ALA A 130 17.31 13.49 8.44
C ALA A 130 16.29 14.59 8.05
N TRP A 131 15.03 14.19 7.83
CA TRP A 131 13.94 15.14 7.59
C TRP A 131 13.74 16.12 8.77
N ARG A 132 13.72 15.58 9.99
CA ARG A 132 13.60 16.35 11.23
C ARG A 132 14.77 17.33 11.41
N GLU A 133 15.99 16.87 11.20
CA GLU A 133 17.20 17.69 11.25
C GLU A 133 17.13 18.85 10.27
N GLY A 134 16.73 18.61 9.02
CA GLY A 134 16.53 19.65 8.02
C GLY A 134 15.55 20.74 8.46
N ILE A 135 14.49 20.40 9.22
CA ILE A 135 13.58 21.40 9.79
C ILE A 135 14.30 22.20 10.90
N THR A 136 14.99 21.51 11.81
CA THR A 136 15.63 22.16 12.98
C THR A 136 16.83 23.01 12.64
N GLU A 137 17.41 22.88 11.45
CA GLU A 137 18.43 23.81 10.94
C GLU A 137 17.91 25.25 10.79
N TYR A 138 16.61 25.40 10.46
CA TYR A 138 15.99 26.69 10.20
C TYR A 138 14.98 27.12 11.27
N TYR A 139 14.49 26.18 12.05
CA TYR A 139 13.40 26.40 12.98
C TYR A 139 13.71 25.85 14.37
N ALA A 140 13.73 26.75 15.35
CA ALA A 140 13.80 26.42 16.77
C ALA A 140 12.41 26.59 17.38
N PRO A 141 11.75 25.51 17.87
CA PRO A 141 10.37 25.59 18.37
C PRO A 141 10.14 26.64 19.46
N GLU A 142 11.13 26.80 20.36
CA GLU A 142 11.08 27.78 21.45
C GLU A 142 11.10 29.25 20.97
N LYS A 143 11.61 29.50 19.77
CA LYS A 143 11.65 30.82 19.14
C LYS A 143 10.62 31.00 18.04
N GLY A 144 9.94 29.92 17.68
CA GLY A 144 9.03 29.86 16.53
C GLY A 144 7.96 30.94 16.52
N PRO A 145 7.19 31.13 17.60
CA PRO A 145 6.14 32.14 17.62
C PRO A 145 6.65 33.59 17.43
N ALA A 146 7.83 33.90 17.98
CA ALA A 146 8.43 35.22 17.83
C ALA A 146 9.03 35.46 16.44
N GLN A 147 9.55 34.42 15.80
CA GLN A 147 10.26 34.52 14.52
C GLN A 147 9.32 34.29 13.32
N PHE A 148 8.39 33.37 13.42
CA PHE A 148 7.55 32.91 12.30
C PHE A 148 6.04 33.15 12.52
N GLY A 149 5.62 33.63 13.70
CA GLY A 149 4.21 33.78 14.03
C GLY A 149 3.45 32.45 13.88
N HIS A 150 2.24 32.49 13.34
CA HIS A 150 1.42 31.31 13.12
C HIS A 150 1.98 30.33 12.09
N ILE A 151 2.87 30.75 11.20
CA ILE A 151 3.54 29.87 10.23
C ILE A 151 4.44 28.85 10.97
N GLY A 152 4.96 29.20 12.15
CA GLY A 152 5.70 28.28 13.01
C GLY A 152 4.92 27.02 13.39
N GLU A 153 3.58 27.09 13.43
CA GLU A 153 2.73 25.91 13.71
C GLU A 153 2.82 24.83 12.62
N ILE A 154 3.13 25.21 11.38
CA ILE A 154 3.38 24.23 10.30
C ILE A 154 4.65 23.43 10.62
N MET A 155 5.70 24.12 11.08
CA MET A 155 6.97 23.49 11.45
C MET A 155 6.80 22.60 12.68
N ASN A 156 6.07 23.07 13.70
CA ASN A 156 5.74 22.27 14.89
C ASN A 156 4.99 20.99 14.50
N PHE A 157 3.97 21.11 13.65
CA PHE A 157 3.22 19.96 13.15
C PHE A 157 4.12 18.95 12.42
N TRP A 158 5.08 19.41 11.62
CA TRP A 158 6.01 18.52 10.94
C TRP A 158 6.99 17.84 11.90
N LEU A 159 7.48 18.54 12.92
CA LEU A 159 8.35 17.97 13.95
C LEU A 159 7.60 16.91 14.76
N ASP A 160 6.39 17.21 15.27
CA ASP A 160 5.56 16.28 16.03
C ASP A 160 5.20 15.04 15.22
N SER A 161 4.87 15.23 13.93
CA SER A 161 4.58 14.14 13.01
C SER A 161 5.81 13.25 12.78
N SER A 162 7.00 13.84 12.67
CA SER A 162 8.27 13.12 12.53
C SER A 162 8.57 12.31 13.79
N ASP A 163 8.46 12.92 14.96
CA ASP A 163 8.74 12.27 16.24
C ASP A 163 7.77 11.10 16.50
N SER A 164 6.48 11.29 16.24
CA SER A 164 5.46 10.23 16.31
C SER A 164 5.74 9.11 15.31
N GLY A 165 6.07 9.45 14.07
CA GLY A 165 6.40 8.48 13.02
C GLY A 165 7.64 7.65 13.35
N ALA A 166 8.69 8.28 13.91
CA ALA A 166 9.90 7.60 14.34
C ALA A 166 9.64 6.67 15.53
N ALA A 167 8.89 7.13 16.52
CA ALA A 167 8.54 6.35 17.71
C ALA A 167 7.73 5.11 17.32
N TRP A 168 6.72 5.27 16.48
CA TRP A 168 5.90 4.18 15.97
C TRP A 168 6.74 3.17 15.18
N THR A 169 7.61 3.64 14.27
CA THR A 169 8.47 2.75 13.47
C THR A 169 9.42 1.93 14.36
N ARG A 170 10.04 2.56 15.36
CA ARG A 170 10.89 1.83 16.34
C ARG A 170 10.10 0.77 17.10
N SER A 171 8.88 1.09 17.55
CA SER A 171 8.01 0.12 18.22
C SER A 171 7.63 -1.05 17.32
N LEU A 172 7.43 -0.82 16.01
CA LEU A 172 7.21 -1.90 15.04
C LEU A 172 8.46 -2.78 14.91
N ILE A 173 9.65 -2.18 14.77
CA ILE A 173 10.93 -2.91 14.73
C ILE A 173 11.08 -3.81 15.96
N GLU A 174 10.79 -3.30 17.16
CA GLU A 174 10.86 -4.07 18.41
C GLU A 174 9.91 -5.26 18.38
N ARG A 175 8.65 -5.08 17.94
CA ARG A 175 7.69 -6.18 17.80
C ARG A 175 8.17 -7.25 16.82
N ILE A 176 8.70 -6.84 15.67
CA ILE A 176 9.23 -7.78 14.66
C ILE A 176 10.43 -8.56 15.22
N ARG A 177 11.35 -7.89 15.93
CA ARG A 177 12.50 -8.53 16.60
C ARG A 177 12.06 -9.51 17.68
N ALA A 178 10.97 -9.23 18.39
CA ALA A 178 10.38 -10.10 19.40
C ALA A 178 9.63 -11.31 18.81
N GLY A 179 9.64 -11.49 17.46
CA GLY A 179 9.03 -12.64 16.80
C GLY A 179 7.59 -12.42 16.36
N ALA A 180 7.09 -11.18 16.34
CA ALA A 180 5.78 -10.90 15.77
C ALA A 180 5.77 -11.17 14.26
N TYR A 181 4.61 -11.64 13.80
CA TYR A 181 4.28 -11.96 12.40
C TYR A 181 5.12 -13.13 11.83
N THR A 182 4.63 -13.73 10.74
CA THR A 182 5.33 -14.76 9.95
C THR A 182 5.72 -14.14 8.62
N PHE A 183 7.00 -14.15 8.30
CA PHE A 183 7.56 -13.55 7.09
C PHE A 183 7.88 -14.60 6.03
N ALA A 184 8.22 -14.15 4.82
CA ALA A 184 8.65 -15.02 3.74
C ALA A 184 9.79 -15.95 4.23
N GLY A 185 9.68 -17.25 3.94
CA GLY A 185 10.62 -18.28 4.37
C GLY A 185 10.43 -18.83 5.78
N GLU A 186 9.55 -18.27 6.61
CA GLU A 186 9.31 -18.74 7.99
C GLU A 186 8.06 -19.65 8.13
N GLY A 187 7.21 -19.70 7.11
CA GLY A 187 5.96 -20.45 7.10
C GLY A 187 4.91 -19.77 6.23
N GLU A 188 3.63 -20.10 6.43
CA GLU A 188 2.53 -19.45 5.74
C GLU A 188 2.19 -18.13 6.43
N PRO A 189 2.41 -16.97 5.78
CA PRO A 189 2.02 -15.67 6.33
C PRO A 189 0.49 -15.53 6.31
N PHE A 190 -0.03 -14.65 7.18
CA PHE A 190 -1.42 -14.24 7.09
C PHE A 190 -1.67 -13.51 5.77
N VAL A 191 -2.63 -14.01 4.98
CA VAL A 191 -3.05 -13.42 3.71
C VAL A 191 -4.49 -12.93 3.88
N GLY A 192 -4.66 -11.61 3.85
CA GLY A 192 -5.97 -10.96 4.05
C GLY A 192 -6.74 -10.78 2.75
N VAL A 193 -6.98 -11.85 1.98
CA VAL A 193 -7.83 -11.82 0.78
C VAL A 193 -9.15 -12.53 1.04
N LEU A 194 -10.20 -12.11 0.34
CA LEU A 194 -11.45 -12.83 0.33
C LEU A 194 -11.32 -14.10 -0.50
N ALA A 195 -11.77 -15.23 0.03
CA ALA A 195 -11.86 -16.45 -0.75
C ALA A 195 -12.89 -16.31 -1.88
N GLU A 196 -12.73 -17.13 -2.93
CA GLU A 196 -13.66 -17.12 -4.05
C GLU A 196 -15.08 -17.48 -3.56
N GLY A 197 -16.04 -16.56 -3.75
CA GLY A 197 -17.42 -16.72 -3.29
C GLY A 197 -17.72 -16.22 -1.88
N GLU A 198 -16.73 -15.70 -1.14
CA GLU A 198 -16.99 -14.97 0.10
C GLU A 198 -17.55 -13.57 -0.16
N GLU A 199 -18.61 -13.23 0.60
CA GLU A 199 -19.14 -11.87 0.57
C GLU A 199 -18.24 -10.91 1.34
N ASN A 200 -17.91 -9.77 0.72
CA ASN A 200 -17.18 -8.70 1.41
C ASN A 200 -18.10 -8.06 2.47
N PRO A 201 -17.80 -8.21 3.78
CA PRO A 201 -18.64 -7.65 4.85
C PRO A 201 -18.65 -6.12 4.88
N TYR A 202 -17.73 -5.48 4.14
CA TYR A 202 -17.59 -4.02 4.04
C TYR A 202 -17.99 -3.47 2.66
N ALA A 203 -18.56 -4.32 1.77
CA ALA A 203 -19.08 -3.84 0.50
C ALA A 203 -20.19 -2.83 0.75
N THR A 204 -19.94 -1.59 0.41
CA THR A 204 -20.96 -0.54 0.39
C THR A 204 -21.88 -0.87 -0.78
N GLY A 205 -23.07 -1.35 -0.56
CA GLY A 205 -24.02 -1.92 -1.55
C GLY A 205 -24.35 -1.11 -2.82
N GLU A 206 -23.49 -0.20 -3.21
CA GLU A 206 -23.53 0.53 -4.48
C GLU A 206 -22.93 -0.35 -5.58
N ARG A 207 -23.79 -1.07 -6.30
CA ARG A 207 -23.42 -1.67 -7.60
C ARG A 207 -23.00 -0.56 -8.54
N HIS A 208 -21.75 -0.57 -8.96
CA HIS A 208 -21.27 0.38 -9.94
C HIS A 208 -21.93 0.08 -11.29
N PRO A 209 -22.41 1.10 -12.06
CA PRO A 209 -23.06 0.88 -13.37
C PRO A 209 -22.21 0.13 -14.41
N GLU A 210 -20.92 -0.05 -14.15
CA GLU A 210 -20.00 -0.82 -15.01
C GLU A 210 -19.99 -2.33 -14.70
N ASP A 211 -20.58 -2.78 -13.60
CA ASP A 211 -20.69 -4.21 -13.26
C ASP A 211 -21.75 -4.93 -14.10
N ASP A 212 -22.64 -4.18 -14.76
CA ASP A 212 -23.70 -4.67 -15.64
C ASP A 212 -23.40 -4.49 -17.15
N ARG A 213 -22.15 -4.14 -17.54
CA ARG A 213 -21.76 -3.97 -18.94
C ARG A 213 -20.61 -4.85 -19.37
#